data_3cc7d8ad17af95c1c14c13c7af75ba09
#
_entry.id   3cc7d8ad17af95c1c14c13c7af75ba09
#
_cell.length_a   1.000
_cell.length_b   1.000
_cell.length_c   1.000
_cell.angle_alpha   90.00
_cell.angle_beta   90.00
_cell.angle_gamma   90.00
#
_symmetry.space_group_name_H-M   'P 1'
#
loop_
_entity.id
_entity.type
_entity.pdbx_description
1 polymer ?
#
loop_
_entity_poly.entity_id
_entity_poly.type
_entity_poly.pdbx_seq_one_letter_code
_entity_poly.pdbx_strand_id
1 'polypeptide(L)'
;MEKKTTYHEQKDVENILRLREVLSTLPPFCRDYFRAIDTTTTTKTRISYAYDIRIFFQFLLDENPAFKDYKMTDFTVDVLDQIKALDLEEYQEYLKVYQAGDKTETNGERGLKRKISALRSFYAYYYRREMIETNPTVLIDVPKIHDKSIIRLDTDEVALLLDYIEHCGDQLTGQKRVYYEKNKERDLAIVTLLLGTGIRVSECVGLDIEDVDFKNNGIKVTRKGGNEMVVYFGPEVEKA
;
A
#
# COMPACT_ATOMS: atom_id res chain seq x y z
N MET A 1 -10.36 -21.41 -25.83
CA MET A 1 -9.11 -21.09 -25.09
C MET A 1 -9.52 -20.33 -23.84
N GLU A 2 -9.28 -20.86 -22.66
CA GLU A 2 -9.49 -20.12 -21.42
C GLU A 2 -8.53 -18.91 -21.42
N LYS A 3 -9.09 -17.72 -21.19
CA LYS A 3 -8.30 -16.49 -21.09
C LYS A 3 -7.43 -16.59 -19.85
N LYS A 4 -6.12 -16.69 -20.02
CA LYS A 4 -5.16 -16.71 -18.91
C LYS A 4 -5.30 -15.39 -18.13
N THR A 5 -5.65 -15.47 -16.85
CA THR A 5 -5.80 -14.31 -15.98
C THR A 5 -4.42 -13.67 -15.79
N THR A 6 -4.33 -12.38 -16.01
CA THR A 6 -3.07 -11.64 -15.78
C THR A 6 -2.71 -11.58 -14.29
N TYR A 7 -1.44 -11.33 -13.98
CA TYR A 7 -0.98 -11.13 -12.60
C TYR A 7 -1.80 -10.05 -11.86
N HIS A 8 -2.12 -8.95 -12.53
CA HIS A 8 -2.89 -7.84 -11.95
C HIS A 8 -4.33 -8.25 -11.64
N GLU A 9 -4.99 -8.99 -12.53
CA GLU A 9 -6.35 -9.51 -12.30
C GLU A 9 -6.39 -10.48 -11.11
N GLN A 10 -5.39 -11.38 -11.00
CA GLN A 10 -5.28 -12.29 -9.86
C GLN A 10 -5.11 -11.54 -8.54
N LYS A 11 -4.24 -10.52 -8.53
CA LYS A 11 -4.02 -9.66 -7.35
C LYS A 11 -5.25 -8.85 -6.97
N ASP A 12 -6.03 -8.40 -7.93
CA ASP A 12 -7.28 -7.70 -7.64
C ASP A 12 -8.32 -8.63 -7.00
N VAL A 13 -8.44 -9.86 -7.47
CA VAL A 13 -9.32 -10.87 -6.84
C VAL A 13 -8.88 -11.13 -5.39
N GLU A 14 -7.58 -11.40 -5.15
CA GLU A 14 -7.04 -11.59 -3.80
C GLU A 14 -7.35 -10.39 -2.89
N ASN A 15 -7.13 -9.18 -3.40
CA ASN A 15 -7.38 -7.93 -2.67
C ASN A 15 -8.89 -7.75 -2.35
N ILE A 16 -9.79 -8.09 -3.27
CA ILE A 16 -11.23 -8.02 -3.01
C ILE A 16 -11.63 -8.99 -1.92
N LEU A 17 -11.12 -10.22 -1.95
CA LEU A 17 -11.39 -11.21 -0.90
C LEU A 17 -10.87 -10.72 0.46
N ARG A 18 -9.64 -10.21 0.49
CA ARG A 18 -9.03 -9.63 1.68
C ARG A 18 -9.82 -8.45 2.24
N LEU A 19 -10.29 -7.55 1.35
CA LEU A 19 -11.14 -6.43 1.76
C LEU A 19 -12.44 -6.92 2.43
N ARG A 20 -13.08 -7.95 1.87
CA ARG A 20 -14.31 -8.52 2.45
C ARG A 20 -14.07 -9.08 3.85
N GLU A 21 -12.94 -9.77 4.08
CA GLU A 21 -12.55 -10.25 5.40
C GLU A 21 -12.41 -9.08 6.39
N VAL A 22 -11.67 -8.03 6.01
CA VAL A 22 -11.48 -6.88 6.90
C VAL A 22 -12.80 -6.17 7.18
N LEU A 23 -13.65 -5.99 6.17
CA LEU A 23 -14.97 -5.36 6.33
C LEU A 23 -15.92 -6.17 7.22
N SER A 24 -15.73 -7.48 7.36
CA SER A 24 -16.51 -8.30 8.29
C SER A 24 -16.16 -8.04 9.76
N THR A 25 -14.99 -7.46 10.03
CA THR A 25 -14.51 -7.08 11.37
C THR A 25 -14.79 -5.62 11.73
N LEU A 26 -15.44 -4.87 10.87
CA LEU A 26 -15.80 -3.47 11.06
C LEU A 26 -17.29 -3.31 11.41
N PRO A 27 -17.70 -2.17 12.00
CA PRO A 27 -19.11 -1.84 12.16
C PRO A 27 -19.87 -1.98 10.84
N PRO A 28 -21.09 -2.54 10.86
CA PRO A 28 -21.84 -2.86 9.63
C PRO A 28 -22.03 -1.67 8.68
N PHE A 29 -22.26 -0.48 9.22
CA PHE A 29 -22.47 0.73 8.43
C PHE A 29 -21.25 1.15 7.61
N CYS A 30 -20.04 0.78 8.00
CA CYS A 30 -18.82 1.10 7.25
C CYS A 30 -18.85 0.59 5.80
N ARG A 31 -19.62 -0.47 5.51
CA ARG A 31 -19.75 -1.03 4.17
C ARG A 31 -20.25 -0.04 3.14
N ASP A 32 -21.10 0.91 3.54
CA ASP A 32 -21.66 1.92 2.63
C ASP A 32 -20.58 2.88 2.13
N TYR A 33 -19.67 3.29 3.02
CA TYR A 33 -18.50 4.06 2.62
C TYR A 33 -17.62 3.31 1.64
N PHE A 34 -17.25 2.05 1.93
CA PHE A 34 -16.38 1.26 1.05
C PHE A 34 -17.01 0.96 -0.30
N ARG A 35 -18.34 0.82 -0.38
CA ARG A 35 -19.06 0.73 -1.64
C ARG A 35 -18.99 2.03 -2.43
N ALA A 36 -19.13 3.16 -1.76
CA ALA A 36 -19.13 4.47 -2.41
C ALA A 36 -17.77 4.84 -3.02
N ILE A 37 -16.65 4.45 -2.38
CA ILE A 37 -15.30 4.75 -2.87
C ILE A 37 -14.76 3.70 -3.86
N ASP A 38 -15.53 2.67 -4.20
CA ASP A 38 -15.13 1.60 -5.11
C ASP A 38 -14.69 2.11 -6.47
N THR A 39 -15.44 3.02 -7.04
CA THR A 39 -15.20 3.58 -8.38
C THR A 39 -14.06 4.59 -8.45
N THR A 40 -13.63 5.12 -7.31
CA THR A 40 -12.65 6.23 -7.23
C THR A 40 -11.31 5.83 -6.62
N THR A 41 -11.22 4.61 -6.07
CA THR A 41 -10.03 4.14 -5.38
C THR A 41 -9.65 2.72 -5.79
N THR A 42 -8.34 2.41 -5.73
CA THR A 42 -7.87 1.04 -5.96
C THR A 42 -8.26 0.11 -4.81
N THR A 43 -8.42 -1.19 -5.08
CA THR A 43 -8.66 -2.23 -4.07
C THR A 43 -7.64 -2.19 -2.93
N LYS A 44 -6.35 -1.98 -3.25
CA LYS A 44 -5.28 -1.85 -2.26
C LYS A 44 -5.45 -0.62 -1.35
N THR A 45 -5.92 0.50 -1.89
CA THR A 45 -6.23 1.71 -1.09
C THR A 45 -7.38 1.44 -0.15
N ARG A 46 -8.45 0.76 -0.62
CA ARG A 46 -9.60 0.40 0.22
C ARG A 46 -9.21 -0.54 1.36
N ILE A 47 -8.37 -1.54 1.11
CA ILE A 47 -7.84 -2.42 2.17
C ILE A 47 -7.09 -1.59 3.22
N SER A 48 -6.20 -0.69 2.78
CA SER A 48 -5.45 0.17 3.70
C SER A 48 -6.38 1.04 4.55
N TYR A 49 -7.41 1.63 3.94
CA TYR A 49 -8.41 2.42 4.65
C TYR A 49 -9.25 1.56 5.61
N ALA A 50 -9.60 0.33 5.21
CA ALA A 50 -10.34 -0.56 6.09
C ALA A 50 -9.55 -0.92 7.35
N TYR A 51 -8.25 -1.19 7.21
CA TYR A 51 -7.38 -1.38 8.37
C TYR A 51 -7.27 -0.12 9.24
N ASP A 52 -7.11 1.06 8.63
CA ASP A 52 -6.99 2.31 9.37
C ASP A 52 -8.27 2.65 10.16
N ILE A 53 -9.44 2.45 9.53
CA ILE A 53 -10.74 2.64 10.19
C ILE A 53 -10.97 1.60 11.28
N ARG A 54 -10.51 0.35 11.10
CA ARG A 54 -10.56 -0.66 12.15
C ARG A 54 -9.76 -0.26 13.38
N ILE A 55 -8.56 0.31 13.19
CA ILE A 55 -7.72 0.80 14.29
C ILE A 55 -8.44 1.94 15.02
N PHE A 56 -9.15 2.81 14.31
CA PHE A 56 -9.93 3.87 14.94
C PHE A 56 -11.05 3.33 15.83
N PHE A 57 -11.86 2.39 15.35
CA PHE A 57 -12.90 1.79 16.19
C PHE A 57 -12.34 0.96 17.33
N GLN A 58 -11.18 0.31 17.13
CA GLN A 58 -10.49 -0.40 18.20
C GLN A 58 -10.03 0.58 19.30
N PHE A 59 -9.45 1.73 18.92
CA PHE A 59 -9.11 2.79 19.86
C PHE A 59 -10.33 3.25 20.68
N LEU A 60 -11.50 3.42 20.04
CA LEU A 60 -12.71 3.80 20.78
C LEU A 60 -13.13 2.74 21.80
N LEU A 61 -12.98 1.45 21.48
CA LEU A 61 -13.29 0.36 22.41
C LEU A 61 -12.29 0.28 23.57
N ASP A 62 -11.01 0.53 23.28
CA ASP A 62 -9.93 0.32 24.26
C ASP A 62 -9.75 1.53 25.19
N GLU A 63 -9.87 2.76 24.66
CA GLU A 63 -9.45 3.98 25.36
C GLU A 63 -10.60 4.93 25.68
N ASN A 64 -11.71 4.92 24.93
CA ASN A 64 -12.79 5.88 25.17
C ASN A 64 -13.82 5.30 26.16
N PRO A 65 -13.99 5.92 27.36
CA PRO A 65 -14.88 5.40 28.41
C PRO A 65 -16.35 5.26 27.98
N ALA A 66 -16.79 6.06 27.00
CA ALA A 66 -18.17 6.01 26.51
C ALA A 66 -18.49 4.72 25.76
N PHE A 67 -17.47 4.02 25.23
CA PHE A 67 -17.63 2.83 24.39
C PHE A 67 -17.02 1.56 24.99
N LYS A 68 -16.59 1.60 26.25
CA LYS A 68 -15.90 0.49 26.93
C LYS A 68 -16.68 -0.83 26.93
N ASP A 69 -18.01 -0.76 26.99
CA ASP A 69 -18.88 -1.93 27.01
C ASP A 69 -19.41 -2.31 25.60
N TYR A 70 -19.01 -1.60 24.57
CA TYR A 70 -19.43 -1.84 23.19
C TYR A 70 -18.67 -3.01 22.58
N LYS A 71 -19.33 -3.67 21.63
CA LYS A 71 -18.66 -4.54 20.64
C LYS A 71 -18.59 -3.81 19.32
N MET A 72 -17.71 -4.25 18.45
CA MET A 72 -17.55 -3.67 17.11
C MET A 72 -18.87 -3.60 16.33
N THR A 73 -19.78 -4.54 16.55
CA THR A 73 -21.10 -4.61 15.90
C THR A 73 -22.13 -3.62 16.47
N ASP A 74 -21.88 -3.05 17.64
CA ASP A 74 -22.82 -2.16 18.32
C ASP A 74 -22.69 -0.71 17.83
N PHE A 75 -21.58 -0.41 17.16
CA PHE A 75 -21.41 0.91 16.57
C PHE A 75 -22.36 1.14 15.40
N THR A 76 -23.14 2.21 15.50
CA THR A 76 -23.98 2.76 14.43
C THR A 76 -23.39 4.06 13.90
N VAL A 77 -23.93 4.61 12.82
CA VAL A 77 -23.44 5.86 12.24
C VAL A 77 -23.52 7.03 13.22
N ASP A 78 -24.50 7.05 14.11
CA ASP A 78 -24.73 8.11 15.11
C ASP A 78 -23.56 8.26 16.10
N VAL A 79 -22.75 7.23 16.26
CA VAL A 79 -21.53 7.30 17.09
C VAL A 79 -20.56 8.34 16.55
N LEU A 80 -20.53 8.57 15.24
CA LEU A 80 -19.63 9.53 14.63
C LEU A 80 -19.91 10.98 15.09
N ASP A 81 -21.16 11.32 15.42
CA ASP A 81 -21.53 12.63 15.97
C ASP A 81 -21.17 12.80 17.47
N GLN A 82 -20.92 11.70 18.17
CA GLN A 82 -20.51 11.73 19.57
C GLN A 82 -19.00 12.02 19.71
N ILE A 83 -18.21 11.77 18.66
CA ILE A 83 -16.77 11.97 18.64
C ILE A 83 -16.44 13.45 18.45
N LYS A 84 -15.59 13.99 19.30
CA LYS A 84 -15.14 15.39 19.27
C LYS A 84 -13.71 15.51 18.77
N ALA A 85 -13.28 16.73 18.50
CA ALA A 85 -11.90 16.99 18.08
C ALA A 85 -10.87 16.48 19.11
N LEU A 86 -11.17 16.60 20.41
CA LEU A 86 -10.31 16.11 21.49
C LEU A 86 -10.10 14.59 21.40
N ASP A 87 -11.14 13.81 21.17
CA ASP A 87 -11.04 12.35 21.00
C ASP A 87 -10.13 11.99 19.81
N LEU A 88 -10.13 12.81 18.77
CA LEU A 88 -9.26 12.61 17.60
C LEU A 88 -7.81 13.02 17.85
N GLU A 89 -7.57 14.00 18.71
CA GLU A 89 -6.23 14.36 19.19
C GLU A 89 -5.66 13.23 20.05
N GLU A 90 -6.44 12.67 20.96
CA GLU A 90 -6.10 11.47 21.74
C GLU A 90 -5.83 10.27 20.82
N TYR A 91 -6.65 10.07 19.79
CA TYR A 91 -6.39 9.05 18.78
C TYR A 91 -5.06 9.27 18.04
N GLN A 92 -4.69 10.51 17.71
CA GLN A 92 -3.38 10.80 17.12
C GLN A 92 -2.22 10.46 18.06
N GLU A 93 -2.38 10.68 19.36
CA GLU A 93 -1.40 10.31 20.38
C GLU A 93 -1.28 8.78 20.48
N TYR A 94 -2.42 8.10 20.62
CA TYR A 94 -2.51 6.63 20.62
C TYR A 94 -1.81 6.00 19.42
N LEU A 95 -1.99 6.55 18.23
CA LEU A 95 -1.38 6.03 17.00
C LEU A 95 0.15 6.06 16.99
N LYS A 96 0.81 6.88 17.83
CA LYS A 96 2.28 6.91 17.89
C LYS A 96 2.83 5.59 18.37
N VAL A 97 2.17 4.98 19.36
CA VAL A 97 2.51 3.64 19.90
C VAL A 97 1.23 2.99 20.41
N TYR A 98 0.84 1.85 19.88
CA TYR A 98 -0.35 1.12 20.33
C TYR A 98 -0.15 -0.41 20.24
N GLN A 99 -1.00 -1.15 20.93
CA GLN A 99 -1.00 -2.61 20.89
C GLN A 99 -1.93 -3.11 19.76
N ALA A 100 -1.42 -4.02 18.94
CA ALA A 100 -2.18 -4.72 17.91
C ALA A 100 -2.10 -6.24 18.17
N GLY A 101 -2.98 -6.75 19.03
CA GLY A 101 -2.83 -8.09 19.61
C GLY A 101 -1.58 -8.15 20.49
N ASP A 102 -0.71 -9.13 20.25
CA ASP A 102 0.54 -9.32 21.01
C ASP A 102 1.71 -8.44 20.54
N LYS A 103 1.48 -7.54 19.55
CA LYS A 103 2.54 -6.72 18.96
C LYS A 103 2.36 -5.26 19.31
N THR A 104 3.47 -4.60 19.67
CA THR A 104 3.52 -3.15 19.78
C THR A 104 3.80 -2.55 18.40
N GLU A 105 2.88 -1.74 17.91
CA GLU A 105 2.98 -1.05 16.63
C GLU A 105 3.31 0.43 16.84
N THR A 106 4.15 0.98 15.97
CA THR A 106 4.53 2.39 15.99
C THR A 106 4.28 3.05 14.64
N ASN A 107 3.93 4.32 14.62
CA ASN A 107 3.76 5.07 13.39
C ASN A 107 4.65 6.31 13.35
N GLY A 108 5.45 6.43 12.29
CA GLY A 108 6.07 7.70 11.94
C GLY A 108 5.07 8.65 11.23
N GLU A 109 5.51 9.88 10.95
CA GLU A 109 4.68 10.98 10.39
C GLU A 109 3.84 10.57 9.17
N ARG A 110 4.41 9.81 8.23
CA ARG A 110 3.70 9.34 7.03
C ARG A 110 2.58 8.35 7.37
N GLY A 111 2.82 7.46 8.34
CA GLY A 111 1.83 6.51 8.82
C GLY A 111 0.66 7.19 9.52
N LEU A 112 0.95 8.15 10.41
CA LEU A 112 -0.04 8.99 11.07
C LEU A 112 -0.87 9.76 10.05
N LYS A 113 -0.22 10.49 9.13
CA LYS A 113 -0.91 11.28 8.09
C LYS A 113 -1.84 10.41 7.25
N ARG A 114 -1.42 9.20 6.86
CA ARG A 114 -2.25 8.29 6.08
C ARG A 114 -3.50 7.87 6.85
N LYS A 115 -3.36 7.49 8.12
CA LYS A 115 -4.47 7.07 8.97
C LYS A 115 -5.48 8.19 9.19
N ILE A 116 -5.01 9.39 9.48
CA ILE A 116 -5.88 10.57 9.60
C ILE A 116 -6.54 10.92 8.28
N SER A 117 -5.86 10.76 7.14
CA SER A 117 -6.46 10.98 5.82
C SER A 117 -7.57 9.97 5.50
N ALA A 118 -7.41 8.69 5.90
CA ALA A 118 -8.46 7.69 5.77
C ALA A 118 -9.69 8.06 6.61
N LEU A 119 -9.48 8.50 7.85
CA LEU A 119 -10.55 8.92 8.75
C LEU A 119 -11.26 10.19 8.22
N ARG A 120 -10.51 11.17 7.71
CA ARG A 120 -11.10 12.36 7.06
C ARG A 120 -11.98 11.99 5.87
N SER A 121 -11.53 11.08 5.03
CA SER A 121 -12.32 10.59 3.90
C SER A 121 -13.61 9.89 4.36
N PHE A 122 -13.51 9.10 5.44
CA PHE A 122 -14.64 8.39 6.04
C PHE A 122 -15.69 9.36 6.59
N TYR A 123 -15.30 10.30 7.44
CA TYR A 123 -16.20 11.33 7.97
C TYR A 123 -16.81 12.22 6.89
N ALA A 124 -16.00 12.64 5.91
CA ALA A 124 -16.47 13.45 4.80
C ALA A 124 -17.54 12.75 3.96
N TYR A 125 -17.52 11.44 3.86
CA TYR A 125 -18.53 10.66 3.17
C TYR A 125 -19.89 10.77 3.87
N TYR A 126 -19.95 10.51 5.19
CA TYR A 126 -21.19 10.55 5.96
C TYR A 126 -21.71 11.98 6.11
N TYR A 127 -20.83 12.93 6.37
CA TYR A 127 -21.18 14.35 6.48
C TYR A 127 -21.80 14.90 5.20
N ARG A 128 -21.21 14.63 4.03
CA ARG A 128 -21.75 15.07 2.73
C ARG A 128 -23.07 14.42 2.35
N ARG A 129 -23.44 13.34 3.00
CA ARG A 129 -24.73 12.64 2.81
C ARG A 129 -25.75 12.98 3.91
N GLU A 130 -25.42 13.95 4.76
CA GLU A 130 -26.29 14.39 5.85
C GLU A 130 -26.69 13.25 6.79
N MET A 131 -25.82 12.20 6.90
CA MET A 131 -26.01 11.08 7.81
C MET A 131 -25.42 11.35 9.19
N ILE A 132 -24.60 12.39 9.31
CA ILE A 132 -24.05 12.94 10.54
C ILE A 132 -24.11 14.47 10.47
N GLU A 133 -24.25 15.11 11.63
CA GLU A 133 -24.38 16.56 11.75
C GLU A 133 -23.02 17.28 11.83
N THR A 134 -21.98 16.57 12.31
CA THR A 134 -20.65 17.14 12.56
C THR A 134 -19.55 16.39 11.86
N ASN A 135 -18.45 17.09 11.58
CA ASN A 135 -17.22 16.49 11.08
C ASN A 135 -16.00 17.02 11.86
N PRO A 136 -15.66 16.41 13.00
CA PRO A 136 -14.56 16.86 13.85
C PRO A 136 -13.18 16.69 13.21
N THR A 137 -13.05 15.89 12.15
CA THR A 137 -11.74 15.66 11.49
C THR A 137 -11.19 16.89 10.80
N VAL A 138 -12.02 17.91 10.53
CA VAL A 138 -11.58 19.18 9.93
C VAL A 138 -10.96 20.12 10.97
N LEU A 139 -11.20 19.88 12.25
CA LEU A 139 -10.74 20.71 13.36
C LEU A 139 -9.37 20.31 13.88
N ILE A 140 -8.88 19.11 13.54
CA ILE A 140 -7.57 18.62 13.99
C ILE A 140 -6.47 18.90 12.98
N ASP A 141 -5.27 19.16 13.46
CA ASP A 141 -4.10 19.30 12.59
C ASP A 141 -3.60 17.94 12.07
N VAL A 142 -3.13 17.94 10.84
CA VAL A 142 -2.47 16.76 10.25
C VAL A 142 -0.97 16.88 10.44
N PRO A 143 -0.28 15.81 10.90
CA PRO A 143 1.16 15.85 11.08
C PRO A 143 1.90 16.33 9.83
N LYS A 144 2.82 17.27 10.00
CA LYS A 144 3.73 17.71 8.94
C LYS A 144 4.68 16.57 8.62
N ILE A 145 4.94 16.36 7.34
CA ILE A 145 5.95 15.40 6.88
C ILE A 145 7.25 16.17 6.68
N HIS A 146 8.30 15.72 7.34
CA HIS A 146 9.63 16.22 7.08
C HIS A 146 10.24 15.43 5.92
N ASP A 147 10.76 16.14 4.94
CA ASP A 147 11.44 15.53 3.81
C ASP A 147 12.77 14.92 4.29
N LYS A 148 12.96 13.65 3.96
CA LYS A 148 14.24 12.97 4.17
C LYS A 148 15.04 13.07 2.88
N SER A 149 16.36 13.24 3.02
CA SER A 149 17.27 13.15 1.88
C SER A 149 17.08 11.81 1.17
N ILE A 150 16.90 11.87 -0.14
CA ILE A 150 16.80 10.67 -0.97
C ILE A 150 18.22 10.12 -1.13
N ILE A 151 18.45 8.95 -0.56
CA ILE A 151 19.67 8.19 -0.82
C ILE A 151 19.55 7.62 -2.23
N ARG A 152 20.48 7.94 -3.08
CA ARG A 152 20.58 7.45 -4.47
C ARG A 152 21.99 6.97 -4.71
N LEU A 153 22.13 5.95 -5.54
CA LEU A 153 23.41 5.51 -6.05
C LEU A 153 23.85 6.49 -7.16
N ASP A 154 25.13 6.80 -7.18
CA ASP A 154 25.74 7.47 -8.34
C ASP A 154 26.15 6.46 -9.42
N THR A 155 26.72 6.94 -10.53
CA THR A 155 27.04 6.09 -11.68
C THR A 155 28.06 5.00 -11.33
N ASP A 156 29.06 5.32 -10.52
CA ASP A 156 30.11 4.38 -10.14
C ASP A 156 29.56 3.31 -9.17
N GLU A 157 28.69 3.72 -8.25
CA GLU A 157 28.01 2.79 -7.33
C GLU A 157 27.05 1.86 -8.06
N VAL A 158 26.36 2.34 -9.11
CA VAL A 158 25.53 1.50 -9.98
C VAL A 158 26.37 0.46 -10.71
N ALA A 159 27.52 0.86 -11.26
CA ALA A 159 28.44 -0.05 -11.92
C ALA A 159 28.96 -1.14 -10.97
N LEU A 160 29.35 -0.77 -9.75
CA LEU A 160 29.77 -1.70 -8.71
C LEU A 160 28.64 -2.67 -8.29
N LEU A 161 27.40 -2.17 -8.21
CA LEU A 161 26.24 -3.02 -7.89
C LEU A 161 26.01 -4.09 -8.95
N LEU A 162 26.05 -3.72 -10.23
CA LEU A 162 25.85 -4.66 -11.34
C LEU A 162 26.98 -5.68 -11.41
N ASP A 163 28.24 -5.25 -11.29
CA ASP A 163 29.41 -6.14 -11.21
C ASP A 163 29.31 -7.12 -10.04
N TYR A 164 28.88 -6.63 -8.87
CA TYR A 164 28.66 -7.51 -7.72
C TYR A 164 27.59 -8.57 -7.98
N ILE A 165 26.44 -8.19 -8.58
CA ILE A 165 25.38 -9.16 -8.92
C ILE A 165 25.90 -10.21 -9.90
N GLU A 166 26.73 -9.83 -10.85
CA GLU A 166 27.27 -10.74 -11.86
C GLU A 166 28.37 -11.67 -11.32
N HIS A 167 29.19 -11.23 -10.35
CA HIS A 167 30.42 -11.94 -9.96
C HIS A 167 30.49 -12.35 -8.49
N CYS A 168 29.53 -12.03 -7.61
CA CYS A 168 29.62 -12.33 -6.18
C CYS A 168 29.61 -13.85 -5.85
N GLY A 169 29.31 -14.71 -6.84
CA GLY A 169 29.28 -16.16 -6.66
C GLY A 169 30.58 -16.76 -6.13
N ASP A 170 31.73 -16.17 -6.47
CA ASP A 170 33.05 -16.65 -6.02
C ASP A 170 33.28 -16.44 -4.52
N GLN A 171 32.54 -15.51 -3.92
CA GLN A 171 32.59 -15.23 -2.48
C GLN A 171 31.58 -16.06 -1.68
N LEU A 172 30.71 -16.82 -2.36
CA LEU A 172 29.64 -17.60 -1.76
C LEU A 172 30.03 -19.08 -1.67
N THR A 173 29.58 -19.75 -0.60
CA THR A 173 29.82 -21.17 -0.39
C THR A 173 28.53 -21.92 -0.05
N GLY A 174 28.51 -23.23 -0.24
CA GLY A 174 27.42 -24.10 0.13
C GLY A 174 26.10 -23.73 -0.56
N GLN A 175 25.01 -23.77 0.19
CA GLN A 175 23.66 -23.53 -0.35
C GLN A 175 23.46 -22.13 -0.94
N LYS A 176 24.17 -21.12 -0.41
CA LYS A 176 24.12 -19.75 -0.93
C LYS A 176 24.66 -19.66 -2.36
N ARG A 177 25.75 -20.37 -2.66
CA ARG A 177 26.32 -20.43 -4.00
C ARG A 177 25.36 -21.11 -4.99
N VAL A 178 24.77 -22.23 -4.62
CA VAL A 178 23.79 -22.94 -5.45
C VAL A 178 22.58 -22.06 -5.78
N TYR A 179 22.11 -21.31 -4.79
CA TYR A 179 20.98 -20.38 -4.98
C TYR A 179 21.36 -19.21 -5.89
N TYR A 180 22.55 -18.66 -5.73
CA TYR A 180 23.07 -17.60 -6.60
C TYR A 180 23.19 -18.07 -8.05
N GLU A 181 23.86 -19.18 -8.33
CA GLU A 181 24.03 -19.71 -9.69
C GLU A 181 22.71 -19.97 -10.39
N LYS A 182 21.67 -20.34 -9.64
CA LYS A 182 20.33 -20.57 -10.20
C LYS A 182 19.59 -19.28 -10.56
N ASN A 183 19.89 -18.16 -9.91
CA ASN A 183 19.07 -16.95 -10.00
C ASN A 183 19.83 -15.73 -10.53
N LYS A 184 21.15 -15.79 -10.70
CA LYS A 184 21.98 -14.63 -11.04
C LYS A 184 21.51 -13.89 -12.31
N GLU A 185 21.22 -14.64 -13.37
CA GLU A 185 20.76 -14.06 -14.64
C GLU A 185 19.43 -13.33 -14.49
N ARG A 186 18.48 -13.94 -13.80
CA ARG A 186 17.20 -13.29 -13.47
C ARG A 186 17.39 -12.03 -12.64
N ASP A 187 18.24 -12.10 -11.61
CA ASP A 187 18.46 -10.99 -10.68
C ASP A 187 19.19 -9.84 -11.38
N LEU A 188 20.17 -10.17 -12.25
CA LEU A 188 20.85 -9.19 -13.11
C LEU A 188 19.87 -8.52 -14.07
N ALA A 189 19.06 -9.31 -14.80
CA ALA A 189 18.06 -8.80 -15.74
C ALA A 189 17.04 -7.87 -15.05
N ILE A 190 16.53 -8.25 -13.88
CA ILE A 190 15.59 -7.41 -13.11
C ILE A 190 16.24 -6.08 -12.73
N VAL A 191 17.45 -6.09 -12.17
CA VAL A 191 18.10 -4.85 -11.70
C VAL A 191 18.47 -3.98 -12.88
N THR A 192 19.01 -4.55 -13.96
CA THR A 192 19.37 -3.81 -15.19
C THR A 192 18.13 -3.20 -15.85
N LEU A 193 17.01 -3.94 -15.91
CA LEU A 193 15.74 -3.44 -16.42
C LEU A 193 15.22 -2.25 -15.60
N LEU A 194 15.23 -2.37 -14.27
CA LEU A 194 14.76 -1.28 -13.38
C LEU A 194 15.63 -0.03 -13.50
N LEU A 195 16.95 -0.19 -13.57
CA LEU A 195 17.90 0.91 -13.71
C LEU A 195 17.82 1.57 -15.10
N GLY A 196 17.73 0.76 -16.15
CA GLY A 196 17.73 1.26 -17.53
C GLY A 196 16.41 1.88 -17.98
N THR A 197 15.30 1.53 -17.32
CA THR A 197 13.96 2.01 -17.73
C THR A 197 13.26 2.91 -16.72
N GLY A 198 13.64 2.83 -15.45
CA GLY A 198 12.97 3.55 -14.36
C GLY A 198 11.52 3.11 -14.11
N ILE A 199 11.11 1.94 -14.59
CA ILE A 199 9.78 1.38 -14.27
C ILE A 199 9.70 1.02 -12.79
N ARG A 200 8.47 0.97 -12.25
CA ARG A 200 8.27 0.58 -10.85
C ARG A 200 8.41 -0.93 -10.68
N VAL A 201 8.85 -1.36 -9.51
CA VAL A 201 8.91 -2.80 -9.17
C VAL A 201 7.58 -3.51 -9.45
N SER A 202 6.44 -2.87 -9.15
CA SER A 202 5.12 -3.46 -9.43
C SER A 202 4.80 -3.57 -10.92
N GLU A 203 5.36 -2.70 -11.76
CA GLU A 203 5.23 -2.77 -13.22
C GLU A 203 6.12 -3.90 -13.76
N CYS A 204 7.35 -4.04 -13.26
CA CYS A 204 8.26 -5.12 -13.61
C CYS A 204 7.68 -6.51 -13.25
N VAL A 205 7.17 -6.68 -12.01
CA VAL A 205 6.59 -7.97 -11.57
C VAL A 205 5.35 -8.36 -12.35
N GLY A 206 4.66 -7.40 -12.95
CA GLY A 206 3.46 -7.63 -13.75
C GLY A 206 3.70 -7.90 -15.23
N LEU A 207 4.97 -7.95 -15.70
CA LEU A 207 5.30 -8.22 -17.09
C LEU A 207 5.11 -9.71 -17.42
N ASP A 208 4.47 -9.96 -18.54
CA ASP A 208 4.49 -11.24 -19.24
C ASP A 208 5.47 -11.17 -20.43
N ILE A 209 5.89 -12.30 -20.98
CA ILE A 209 6.83 -12.36 -22.12
C ILE A 209 6.25 -11.62 -23.34
N GLU A 210 4.94 -11.68 -23.52
CA GLU A 210 4.24 -11.01 -24.63
C GLU A 210 4.27 -9.47 -24.52
N ASP A 211 4.59 -8.92 -23.34
CA ASP A 211 4.75 -7.48 -23.13
C ASP A 211 6.11 -6.96 -23.60
N VAL A 212 7.06 -7.84 -23.93
CA VAL A 212 8.42 -7.49 -24.35
C VAL A 212 8.56 -7.59 -25.88
N ASP A 213 8.82 -6.46 -26.50
CA ASP A 213 9.16 -6.37 -27.95
C ASP A 213 10.68 -6.26 -28.11
N PHE A 214 11.36 -7.40 -28.26
CA PHE A 214 12.82 -7.45 -28.48
C PHE A 214 13.23 -6.87 -29.83
N LYS A 215 12.34 -6.77 -30.81
CA LYS A 215 12.66 -6.20 -32.12
C LYS A 215 12.83 -4.68 -32.07
N ASN A 216 12.03 -4.02 -31.23
CA ASN A 216 12.02 -2.57 -31.10
C ASN A 216 12.55 -2.11 -29.73
N ASN A 217 13.09 -3.01 -28.92
CA ASN A 217 13.61 -2.76 -27.56
C ASN A 217 12.61 -2.01 -26.67
N GLY A 218 11.37 -2.48 -26.65
CA GLY A 218 10.27 -1.88 -25.93
C GLY A 218 9.56 -2.86 -25.00
N ILE A 219 9.08 -2.37 -23.88
CA ILE A 219 8.21 -3.11 -22.97
C ILE A 219 6.89 -2.37 -22.78
N LYS A 220 5.79 -3.10 -22.83
CA LYS A 220 4.46 -2.57 -22.52
C LYS A 220 4.21 -2.72 -21.03
N VAL A 221 4.06 -1.59 -20.31
CA VAL A 221 3.81 -1.58 -18.88
C VAL A 221 2.44 -1.00 -18.56
N THR A 222 1.75 -1.61 -17.60
CA THR A 222 0.49 -1.09 -17.07
C THR A 222 0.76 -0.26 -15.83
N ARG A 223 0.52 1.04 -15.93
CA ARG A 223 0.72 2.00 -14.84
C ARG A 223 -0.46 2.04 -13.87
N LYS A 224 -0.24 2.68 -12.73
CA LYS A 224 -1.29 2.92 -11.75
C LYS A 224 -2.50 3.60 -12.42
N GLY A 225 -3.68 3.02 -12.27
CA GLY A 225 -4.91 3.48 -12.90
C GLY A 225 -5.26 2.77 -14.21
N GLY A 226 -4.50 1.73 -14.60
CA GLY A 226 -4.78 0.90 -15.77
C GLY A 226 -4.29 1.49 -17.11
N ASN A 227 -3.54 2.61 -17.08
CA ASN A 227 -2.98 3.20 -18.28
C ASN A 227 -1.79 2.36 -18.78
N GLU A 228 -1.87 1.91 -20.02
CA GLU A 228 -0.76 1.22 -20.71
C GLU A 228 0.17 2.23 -21.38
N MET A 229 1.47 1.96 -21.34
CA MET A 229 2.46 2.69 -22.13
C MET A 229 3.61 1.78 -22.52
N VAL A 230 4.29 2.14 -23.59
CA VAL A 230 5.54 1.50 -24.00
C VAL A 230 6.71 2.28 -23.43
N VAL A 231 7.65 1.57 -22.81
CA VAL A 231 8.92 2.09 -22.33
C VAL A 231 10.02 1.40 -23.12
N TYR A 232 10.91 2.19 -23.69
CA TYR A 232 12.04 1.67 -24.46
C TYR A 232 13.26 1.47 -23.58
N PHE A 233 14.08 0.47 -23.92
CA PHE A 233 15.30 0.14 -23.18
C PHE A 233 16.51 0.10 -24.10
N GLY A 234 17.69 0.30 -23.53
CA GLY A 234 18.96 0.29 -24.22
C GLY A 234 19.55 -1.12 -24.41
N PRO A 235 20.64 -1.23 -25.18
CA PRO A 235 21.29 -2.50 -25.49
C PRO A 235 21.84 -3.23 -24.23
N GLU A 236 22.10 -2.53 -23.15
CA GLU A 236 22.53 -3.11 -21.88
C GLU A 236 21.43 -3.96 -21.24
N VAL A 237 20.17 -3.49 -21.33
CA VAL A 237 18.99 -4.23 -20.86
C VAL A 237 18.66 -5.40 -21.77
N GLU A 238 18.84 -5.22 -23.09
CA GLU A 238 18.64 -6.29 -24.07
C GLU A 238 19.60 -7.46 -23.85
N LYS A 239 20.84 -7.14 -23.45
CA LYS A 239 21.87 -8.15 -23.21
C LYS A 239 21.69 -8.91 -21.89
N ALA A 240 21.14 -8.26 -20.86
CA ALA A 240 20.95 -8.83 -19.53
C ALA A 240 19.77 -9.80 -19.49
#